data_c219203fe557ca8ae416771ad2ce2eed
#
_entry.id   c219203fe557ca8ae416771ad2ce2eed
#
_cell.length_a   1.000
_cell.length_b   1.000
_cell.length_c   1.000
_cell.angle_alpha   90.00
_cell.angle_beta   90.00
_cell.angle_gamma   90.00
#
_symmetry.space_group_name_H-M   'P 1'
#
loop_
_entity.id
_entity.type
_entity.pdbx_description
1 polymer ?
#
loop_
_entity_poly.entity_id
_entity_poly.type
_entity_poly.pdbx_seq_one_letter_code
_entity_poly.pdbx_strand_id
1 'polypeptide(L)'
;MKKESFGIILPITLLAYFLILMDNSIIFTSSVQIGESLNLTDSSLAWVSNAYTLTFGGFLLLSGRLSDLLGRKRIFQIGLAIFGLSSLVIGLAQNASMMILARAIQGIGSSIIAPTTLALMMDTYTGNMRTKAISYYGATAGIGSSVGLLIGGGLTSFVSWRAGFLINVPLTLLLMYLTHRHVVAKAGRQEKIDYLGSLLSVAGLASLIYGLDGEIYPLAFVIAGFLILIGFYFYEKRQKQPIMPLDLFKNKVRFGAYLVRALFMMAMLPYWFLLPQVLQAEYGFSALGSGFAFLPLTIITFLTALQIPKLTKRFNNNRILLIGQIALSLGLLWASLSPLELGYIQAVALPMMVIGIGQAMVMAPVTAAGIYKAPDDLAGSASGLTNAMHQIGGPIGLSVIMAMTSNFYVSLGWMAGFSLVALLIVITFIYQFGKNP
;
A
#
# COMPACT_ATOMS: atom_id res chain seq x y z
N MET A 1 -14.81 -15.12 35.97
CA MET A 1 -14.67 -14.83 34.49
C MET A 1 -13.26 -15.23 34.09
N LYS A 2 -13.11 -16.32 33.28
CA LYS A 2 -11.80 -16.63 32.66
C LYS A 2 -11.43 -15.44 31.77
N LYS A 3 -10.28 -14.82 32.00
CA LYS A 3 -9.72 -13.83 31.05
C LYS A 3 -9.62 -14.52 29.68
N GLU A 4 -10.44 -14.10 28.71
CA GLU A 4 -10.33 -14.56 27.35
C GLU A 4 -8.95 -14.15 26.83
N SER A 5 -8.06 -15.12 26.62
CA SER A 5 -6.73 -14.90 26.09
C SER A 5 -6.77 -15.03 24.56
N PHE A 6 -6.13 -14.10 23.85
CA PHE A 6 -6.04 -14.16 22.38
C PHE A 6 -5.18 -15.33 21.87
N GLY A 7 -4.40 -15.97 22.75
CA GLY A 7 -3.48 -17.03 22.33
C GLY A 7 -2.43 -16.55 21.33
N ILE A 8 -1.75 -17.50 20.68
CA ILE A 8 -0.59 -17.24 19.81
C ILE A 8 -0.98 -16.77 18.39
N ILE A 9 -2.24 -16.96 17.97
CA ILE A 9 -2.68 -16.62 16.59
C ILE A 9 -2.64 -15.12 16.36
N LEU A 10 -3.04 -14.31 17.37
CA LEU A 10 -2.98 -12.85 17.24
C LEU A 10 -1.54 -12.34 17.04
N PRO A 11 -0.54 -12.69 17.85
CA PRO A 11 0.85 -12.33 17.60
C PRO A 11 1.36 -12.77 16.22
N ILE A 12 1.05 -13.98 15.77
CA ILE A 12 1.45 -14.48 14.44
C ILE A 12 0.92 -13.56 13.34
N THR A 13 -0.37 -13.25 13.37
CA THR A 13 -1.01 -12.43 12.34
C THR A 13 -0.56 -10.97 12.38
N LEU A 14 -0.42 -10.39 13.57
CA LEU A 14 0.06 -9.01 13.71
C LEU A 14 1.53 -8.87 13.31
N LEU A 15 2.39 -9.81 13.67
CA LEU A 15 3.81 -9.79 13.29
C LEU A 15 3.98 -9.98 11.78
N ALA A 16 3.21 -10.87 11.15
CA ALA A 16 3.26 -11.04 9.70
C ALA A 16 2.80 -9.78 8.95
N TYR A 17 1.76 -9.12 9.43
CA TYR A 17 1.32 -7.85 8.86
C TYR A 17 2.32 -6.71 9.08
N PHE A 18 2.87 -6.61 10.29
CA PHE A 18 3.94 -5.67 10.62
C PHE A 18 5.15 -5.84 9.70
N LEU A 19 5.55 -7.09 9.40
CA LEU A 19 6.67 -7.42 8.53
C LEU A 19 6.51 -6.80 7.13
N ILE A 20 5.31 -6.91 6.53
CA ILE A 20 4.99 -6.31 5.23
C ILE A 20 5.13 -4.78 5.28
N LEU A 21 4.60 -4.16 6.33
CA LEU A 21 4.61 -2.70 6.48
C LEU A 21 6.03 -2.17 6.73
N MET A 22 6.80 -2.88 7.54
CA MET A 22 8.20 -2.59 7.82
C MET A 22 9.03 -2.66 6.55
N ASP A 23 8.92 -3.75 5.78
CA ASP A 23 9.64 -3.96 4.53
C ASP A 23 9.36 -2.84 3.50
N ASN A 24 8.10 -2.45 3.36
CA ASN A 24 7.72 -1.33 2.50
C ASN A 24 8.37 0.00 2.94
N SER A 25 8.50 0.22 4.25
CA SER A 25 9.06 1.45 4.79
C SER A 25 10.58 1.50 4.70
N ILE A 26 11.26 0.36 4.76
CA ILE A 26 12.72 0.25 4.62
C ILE A 26 13.19 0.84 3.29
N ILE A 27 12.46 0.58 2.21
CA ILE A 27 12.80 1.08 0.86
C ILE A 27 12.92 2.61 0.86
N PHE A 28 12.04 3.31 1.56
CA PHE A 28 12.00 4.78 1.50
C PHE A 28 13.24 5.42 2.13
N THR A 29 13.70 4.91 3.27
CA THR A 29 14.89 5.44 3.95
C THR A 29 16.20 4.93 3.39
N SER A 30 16.18 3.79 2.68
CA SER A 30 17.38 3.13 2.12
C SER A 30 17.58 3.41 0.63
N SER A 31 16.66 4.13 -0.03
CA SER A 31 16.66 4.31 -1.49
C SER A 31 17.96 4.92 -2.02
N VAL A 32 18.53 5.91 -1.35
CA VAL A 32 19.79 6.56 -1.75
C VAL A 32 20.92 5.53 -1.76
N GLN A 33 21.12 4.80 -0.64
CA GLN A 33 22.18 3.81 -0.49
C GLN A 33 22.01 2.60 -1.44
N ILE A 34 20.77 2.22 -1.73
CA ILE A 34 20.46 1.19 -2.74
C ILE A 34 20.86 1.70 -4.12
N GLY A 35 20.47 2.93 -4.48
CA GLY A 35 20.79 3.57 -5.76
C GLY A 35 22.31 3.64 -5.99
N GLU A 36 23.03 4.17 -5.02
CA GLU A 36 24.51 4.27 -5.06
C GLU A 36 25.19 2.90 -5.14
N SER A 37 24.79 1.96 -4.27
CA SER A 37 25.41 0.64 -4.16
C SER A 37 25.25 -0.24 -5.39
N LEU A 38 24.13 -0.09 -6.11
CA LEU A 38 23.79 -0.88 -7.29
C LEU A 38 23.90 -0.08 -8.60
N ASN A 39 24.36 1.18 -8.54
CA ASN A 39 24.48 2.11 -9.67
C ASN A 39 23.16 2.22 -10.47
N LEU A 40 22.03 2.45 -9.74
CA LEU A 40 20.72 2.52 -10.35
C LEU A 40 20.47 3.90 -10.96
N THR A 41 19.81 3.94 -12.12
CA THR A 41 19.17 5.15 -12.62
C THR A 41 17.93 5.49 -11.79
N ASP A 42 17.45 6.72 -11.86
CA ASP A 42 16.23 7.14 -11.13
C ASP A 42 15.02 6.27 -11.50
N SER A 43 14.87 5.92 -12.78
CA SER A 43 13.85 4.99 -13.26
C SER A 43 14.00 3.59 -12.63
N SER A 44 15.22 3.02 -12.67
CA SER A 44 15.46 1.71 -12.04
C SER A 44 15.21 1.72 -10.53
N LEU A 45 15.54 2.82 -9.85
CA LEU A 45 15.30 3.00 -8.42
C LEU A 45 13.77 3.09 -8.12
N ALA A 46 13.01 3.82 -8.95
CA ALA A 46 11.55 3.83 -8.85
C ALA A 46 10.96 2.43 -9.06
N TRP A 47 11.52 1.64 -9.98
CA TRP A 47 11.09 0.25 -10.22
C TRP A 47 11.35 -0.69 -9.05
N VAL A 48 12.32 -0.44 -8.19
CA VAL A 48 12.49 -1.20 -6.94
C VAL A 48 11.25 -1.10 -6.04
N SER A 49 10.57 0.05 -6.00
CA SER A 49 9.30 0.24 -5.29
C SER A 49 8.10 -0.22 -6.12
N ASN A 50 8.05 0.16 -7.40
CA ASN A 50 6.93 -0.10 -8.30
C ASN A 50 6.68 -1.59 -8.53
N ALA A 51 7.74 -2.37 -8.74
CA ALA A 51 7.63 -3.82 -8.99
C ALA A 51 6.95 -4.55 -7.82
N TYR A 52 7.31 -4.20 -6.60
CA TYR A 52 6.69 -4.76 -5.40
C TYR A 52 5.21 -4.35 -5.26
N THR A 53 4.91 -3.06 -5.31
CA THR A 53 3.55 -2.56 -5.09
C THR A 53 2.59 -2.98 -6.20
N LEU A 54 3.07 -3.07 -7.44
CA LEU A 54 2.32 -3.56 -8.58
C LEU A 54 1.92 -5.03 -8.44
N THR A 55 2.88 -5.91 -8.11
CA THR A 55 2.58 -7.33 -7.93
C THR A 55 1.78 -7.58 -6.65
N PHE A 56 2.06 -6.83 -5.58
CA PHE A 56 1.25 -6.87 -4.37
C PHE A 56 -0.21 -6.54 -4.67
N GLY A 57 -0.49 -5.42 -5.32
CA GLY A 57 -1.85 -4.99 -5.66
C GLY A 57 -2.53 -5.87 -6.69
N GLY A 58 -1.79 -6.23 -7.75
CA GLY A 58 -2.33 -7.00 -8.87
C GLY A 58 -2.73 -8.43 -8.50
N PHE A 59 -1.98 -9.08 -7.60
CA PHE A 59 -2.31 -10.44 -7.13
C PHE A 59 -3.14 -10.47 -5.85
N LEU A 60 -3.48 -9.32 -5.24
CA LEU A 60 -4.17 -9.26 -3.94
C LEU A 60 -5.51 -10.01 -3.95
N LEU A 61 -6.33 -9.79 -4.98
CA LEU A 61 -7.64 -10.41 -5.12
C LEU A 61 -7.54 -11.93 -5.39
N LEU A 62 -6.60 -12.32 -6.25
CA LEU A 62 -6.30 -13.72 -6.52
C LEU A 62 -5.86 -14.45 -5.25
N SER A 63 -4.94 -13.85 -4.51
CA SER A 63 -4.37 -14.43 -3.29
C SER A 63 -5.41 -14.62 -2.19
N GLY A 64 -6.36 -13.68 -2.05
CA GLY A 64 -7.50 -13.83 -1.16
C GLY A 64 -8.33 -15.07 -1.50
N ARG A 65 -8.69 -15.25 -2.77
CA ARG A 65 -9.42 -16.44 -3.24
C ARG A 65 -8.61 -17.72 -3.08
N LEU A 66 -7.32 -17.72 -3.44
CA LEU A 66 -6.44 -18.88 -3.24
C LEU A 66 -6.41 -19.33 -1.77
N SER A 67 -6.41 -18.38 -0.84
CA SER A 67 -6.46 -18.64 0.59
C SER A 67 -7.72 -19.40 1.03
N ASP A 68 -8.87 -19.04 0.46
CA ASP A 68 -10.14 -19.69 0.76
C ASP A 68 -10.25 -21.09 0.11
N LEU A 69 -9.60 -21.29 -1.04
CA LEU A 69 -9.67 -22.56 -1.80
C LEU A 69 -8.66 -23.62 -1.36
N LEU A 70 -7.43 -23.23 -1.13
CA LEU A 70 -6.32 -24.16 -0.82
C LEU A 70 -6.08 -24.31 0.69
N GLY A 71 -6.85 -23.58 1.50
CA GLY A 71 -6.74 -23.55 2.95
C GLY A 71 -5.73 -22.48 3.45
N ARG A 72 -6.17 -21.68 4.39
CA ARG A 72 -5.46 -20.49 4.87
C ARG A 72 -4.07 -20.77 5.43
N LYS A 73 -3.91 -21.87 6.20
CA LYS A 73 -2.60 -22.26 6.75
C LYS A 73 -1.57 -22.51 5.66
N ARG A 74 -1.95 -23.30 4.63
CA ARG A 74 -1.03 -23.68 3.55
C ARG A 74 -0.62 -22.47 2.73
N ILE A 75 -1.59 -21.66 2.34
CA ILE A 75 -1.35 -20.47 1.52
C ILE A 75 -0.54 -19.44 2.29
N PHE A 76 -0.82 -19.24 3.58
CA PHE A 76 -0.03 -18.35 4.44
C PHE A 76 1.45 -18.77 4.51
N GLN A 77 1.73 -20.07 4.66
CA GLN A 77 3.09 -20.59 4.65
C GLN A 77 3.79 -20.39 3.30
N ILE A 78 3.08 -20.58 2.19
CA ILE A 78 3.60 -20.29 0.85
C ILE A 78 3.95 -18.80 0.72
N GLY A 79 3.06 -17.91 1.15
CA GLY A 79 3.32 -16.46 1.14
C GLY A 79 4.55 -16.07 1.96
N LEU A 80 4.68 -16.62 3.17
CA LEU A 80 5.85 -16.40 4.03
C LEU A 80 7.13 -16.93 3.39
N ALA A 81 7.10 -18.11 2.77
CA ALA A 81 8.26 -18.68 2.09
C ALA A 81 8.68 -17.82 0.89
N ILE A 82 7.74 -17.38 0.04
CA ILE A 82 8.01 -16.49 -1.09
C ILE A 82 8.61 -15.18 -0.58
N PHE A 83 7.99 -14.57 0.43
CA PHE A 83 8.46 -13.29 0.99
C PHE A 83 9.85 -13.41 1.63
N GLY A 84 10.11 -14.46 2.41
CA GLY A 84 11.41 -14.69 3.05
C GLY A 84 12.52 -15.00 2.06
N LEU A 85 12.27 -15.87 1.07
CA LEU A 85 13.24 -16.21 0.04
C LEU A 85 13.57 -15.02 -0.86
N SER A 86 12.57 -14.25 -1.28
CA SER A 86 12.83 -13.04 -2.07
C SER A 86 13.55 -11.97 -1.24
N SER A 87 13.26 -11.82 0.06
CA SER A 87 14.01 -10.94 0.96
C SER A 87 15.49 -11.33 1.06
N LEU A 88 15.78 -12.65 1.10
CA LEU A 88 17.16 -13.14 1.04
C LEU A 88 17.84 -12.77 -0.28
N VAL A 89 17.17 -12.98 -1.41
CA VAL A 89 17.70 -12.62 -2.74
C VAL A 89 17.92 -11.11 -2.85
N ILE A 90 17.02 -10.28 -2.33
CA ILE A 90 17.16 -8.82 -2.29
C ILE A 90 18.40 -8.43 -1.47
N GLY A 91 18.57 -9.01 -0.29
CA GLY A 91 19.75 -8.75 0.57
C GLY A 91 21.08 -9.13 -0.08
N LEU A 92 21.06 -10.04 -1.06
CA LEU A 92 22.21 -10.48 -1.84
C LEU A 92 22.28 -9.84 -3.23
N ALA A 93 21.40 -8.90 -3.57
CA ALA A 93 21.32 -8.30 -4.91
C ALA A 93 22.62 -7.55 -5.28
N GLN A 94 23.07 -7.76 -6.52
CA GLN A 94 24.28 -7.19 -7.08
C GLN A 94 24.02 -6.24 -8.26
N ASN A 95 22.79 -6.20 -8.78
CA ASN A 95 22.41 -5.35 -9.92
C ASN A 95 20.91 -5.02 -9.87
N ALA A 96 20.50 -4.07 -10.73
CA ALA A 96 19.12 -3.61 -10.87
C ALA A 96 18.13 -4.75 -11.14
N SER A 97 18.43 -5.59 -12.13
CA SER A 97 17.53 -6.67 -12.56
C SER A 97 17.24 -7.66 -11.44
N MET A 98 18.27 -8.09 -10.71
CA MET A 98 18.11 -9.00 -9.57
C MET A 98 17.25 -8.36 -8.47
N MET A 99 17.50 -7.08 -8.16
CA MET A 99 16.75 -6.32 -7.17
C MET A 99 15.28 -6.19 -7.57
N ILE A 100 14.99 -5.72 -8.78
CA ILE A 100 13.64 -5.46 -9.28
C ILE A 100 12.83 -6.77 -9.38
N LEU A 101 13.41 -7.83 -9.94
CA LEU A 101 12.74 -9.13 -10.06
C LEU A 101 12.44 -9.74 -8.69
N ALA A 102 13.39 -9.68 -7.75
CA ALA A 102 13.18 -10.18 -6.41
C ALA A 102 12.11 -9.36 -5.66
N ARG A 103 12.05 -8.03 -5.87
CA ARG A 103 10.97 -7.17 -5.34
C ARG A 103 9.61 -7.54 -5.94
N ALA A 104 9.52 -7.83 -7.24
CA ALA A 104 8.28 -8.30 -7.85
C ALA A 104 7.80 -9.62 -7.22
N ILE A 105 8.70 -10.58 -6.99
CA ILE A 105 8.39 -11.86 -6.35
C ILE A 105 7.99 -11.65 -4.88
N GLN A 106 8.67 -10.76 -4.17
CA GLN A 106 8.35 -10.41 -2.78
C GLN A 106 6.94 -9.80 -2.67
N GLY A 107 6.54 -8.96 -3.63
CA GLY A 107 5.19 -8.40 -3.71
C GLY A 107 4.11 -9.48 -3.86
N ILE A 108 4.38 -10.57 -4.62
CA ILE A 108 3.49 -11.74 -4.68
C ILE A 108 3.36 -12.38 -3.30
N GLY A 109 4.47 -12.57 -2.56
CA GLY A 109 4.44 -13.07 -1.18
C GLY A 109 3.55 -12.20 -0.27
N SER A 110 3.71 -10.88 -0.35
CA SER A 110 2.91 -9.91 0.42
C SER A 110 1.43 -9.93 0.06
N SER A 111 1.10 -10.10 -1.23
CA SER A 111 -0.29 -10.23 -1.70
C SER A 111 -1.01 -11.44 -1.09
N ILE A 112 -0.27 -12.48 -0.75
CA ILE A 112 -0.76 -13.68 -0.07
C ILE A 112 -0.89 -13.44 1.44
N ILE A 113 0.15 -12.89 2.07
CA ILE A 113 0.21 -12.74 3.53
C ILE A 113 -0.88 -11.77 4.03
N ALA A 114 -1.04 -10.61 3.39
CA ALA A 114 -1.91 -9.55 3.88
C ALA A 114 -3.39 -9.98 4.02
N PRO A 115 -4.08 -10.50 3.01
CA PRO A 115 -5.47 -10.95 3.15
C PRO A 115 -5.58 -12.18 4.05
N THR A 116 -4.58 -13.08 4.03
CA THR A 116 -4.62 -14.32 4.80
C THR A 116 -4.47 -14.05 6.31
N THR A 117 -3.68 -13.07 6.74
CA THR A 117 -3.59 -12.67 8.15
C THR A 117 -4.94 -12.21 8.70
N LEU A 118 -5.64 -11.33 7.97
CA LEU A 118 -6.97 -10.87 8.37
C LEU A 118 -7.98 -12.02 8.38
N ALA A 119 -7.94 -12.90 7.38
CA ALA A 119 -8.81 -14.07 7.28
C ALA A 119 -8.58 -15.06 8.44
N LEU A 120 -7.32 -15.33 8.83
CA LEU A 120 -6.98 -16.18 9.98
C LEU A 120 -7.52 -15.60 11.29
N MET A 121 -7.44 -14.27 11.46
CA MET A 121 -8.04 -13.60 12.63
C MET A 121 -9.56 -13.74 12.66
N MET A 122 -10.22 -13.54 11.52
CA MET A 122 -11.67 -13.65 11.38
C MET A 122 -12.19 -15.07 11.65
N ASP A 123 -11.38 -16.10 11.32
CA ASP A 123 -11.71 -17.51 11.58
C ASP A 123 -11.49 -17.95 13.03
N THR A 124 -10.56 -17.27 13.71
CA THR A 124 -10.13 -17.66 15.06
C THR A 124 -10.94 -16.96 16.12
N TYR A 125 -11.31 -15.68 15.90
CA TYR A 125 -11.97 -14.85 16.90
C TYR A 125 -13.42 -14.56 16.51
N THR A 126 -14.30 -14.49 17.51
CA THR A 126 -15.73 -14.16 17.36
C THR A 126 -16.13 -13.02 18.30
N GLY A 127 -17.27 -12.39 18.05
CA GLY A 127 -17.84 -11.36 18.93
C GLY A 127 -16.86 -10.25 19.28
N ASN A 128 -16.78 -9.90 20.55
CA ASN A 128 -15.94 -8.80 21.05
C ASN A 128 -14.44 -9.04 20.86
N MET A 129 -13.98 -10.31 20.92
CA MET A 129 -12.59 -10.64 20.65
C MET A 129 -12.20 -10.36 19.20
N ARG A 130 -13.08 -10.63 18.23
CA ARG A 130 -12.87 -10.29 16.81
C ARG A 130 -12.72 -8.78 16.63
N THR A 131 -13.60 -7.99 17.25
CA THR A 131 -13.52 -6.52 17.18
C THR A 131 -12.20 -6.00 17.73
N LYS A 132 -11.75 -6.51 18.86
CA LYS A 132 -10.45 -6.14 19.46
C LYS A 132 -9.27 -6.57 18.57
N ALA A 133 -9.30 -7.78 18.01
CA ALA A 133 -8.23 -8.26 17.11
C ALA A 133 -8.11 -7.39 15.87
N ILE A 134 -9.23 -6.99 15.25
CA ILE A 134 -9.26 -6.06 14.10
C ILE A 134 -8.72 -4.68 14.52
N SER A 135 -9.02 -4.21 15.74
CA SER A 135 -8.46 -2.95 16.25
C SER A 135 -6.95 -3.02 16.41
N TYR A 136 -6.39 -4.12 16.91
CA TYR A 136 -4.94 -4.33 16.98
C TYR A 136 -4.30 -4.40 15.58
N TYR A 137 -4.98 -5.04 14.62
CA TYR A 137 -4.52 -5.07 13.23
C TYR A 137 -4.45 -3.65 12.63
N GLY A 138 -5.48 -2.83 12.85
CA GLY A 138 -5.47 -1.42 12.43
C GLY A 138 -4.38 -0.59 13.12
N ALA A 139 -4.15 -0.82 14.44
CA ALA A 139 -3.07 -0.16 15.17
C ALA A 139 -1.69 -0.57 14.64
N THR A 140 -1.51 -1.85 14.28
CA THR A 140 -0.28 -2.36 13.65
C THR A 140 -0.01 -1.64 12.32
N ALA A 141 -1.05 -1.32 11.54
CA ALA A 141 -0.90 -0.55 10.30
C ALA A 141 -0.30 0.84 10.54
N GLY A 142 -0.77 1.55 11.56
CA GLY A 142 -0.26 2.89 11.91
C GLY A 142 1.17 2.88 12.47
N ILE A 143 1.46 1.93 13.38
CA ILE A 143 2.76 1.83 14.03
C ILE A 143 3.79 1.19 13.08
N GLY A 144 3.38 0.20 12.29
CA GLY A 144 4.28 -0.60 11.46
C GLY A 144 5.07 0.23 10.46
N SER A 145 4.43 1.16 9.78
CA SER A 145 5.10 2.05 8.82
C SER A 145 6.09 2.99 9.52
N SER A 146 5.72 3.57 10.67
CA SER A 146 6.59 4.49 11.42
C SER A 146 7.82 3.79 11.99
N VAL A 147 7.60 2.65 12.65
CA VAL A 147 8.69 1.82 13.20
C VAL A 147 9.54 1.26 12.08
N GLY A 148 8.93 0.91 10.93
CA GLY A 148 9.63 0.45 9.75
C GLY A 148 10.60 1.49 9.18
N LEU A 149 10.23 2.76 9.13
CA LEU A 149 11.14 3.85 8.73
C LEU A 149 12.36 3.97 9.67
N LEU A 150 12.13 3.86 10.98
CA LEU A 150 13.21 3.93 11.98
C LEU A 150 14.13 2.70 11.93
N ILE A 151 13.55 1.49 11.84
CA ILE A 151 14.33 0.24 11.71
C ILE A 151 15.11 0.26 10.40
N GLY A 152 14.47 0.60 9.29
CA GLY A 152 15.11 0.68 7.98
C GLY A 152 16.23 1.71 7.95
N GLY A 153 15.95 2.91 8.41
CA GLY A 153 16.95 3.98 8.52
C GLY A 153 18.09 3.62 9.44
N GLY A 154 17.83 3.00 10.61
CA GLY A 154 18.83 2.54 11.55
C GLY A 154 19.73 1.45 10.97
N LEU A 155 19.14 0.39 10.41
CA LEU A 155 19.90 -0.68 9.78
C LEU A 155 20.76 -0.16 8.61
N THR A 156 20.21 0.75 7.81
CA THR A 156 20.93 1.36 6.69
C THR A 156 22.09 2.23 7.16
N SER A 157 21.88 3.04 8.23
CA SER A 157 22.91 3.95 8.73
C SER A 157 24.04 3.25 9.48
N PHE A 158 23.73 2.18 10.25
CA PHE A 158 24.73 1.56 11.14
C PHE A 158 25.28 0.23 10.63
N VAL A 159 24.60 -0.43 9.71
CA VAL A 159 24.99 -1.75 9.19
C VAL A 159 25.06 -1.73 7.67
N SER A 160 23.92 -1.83 7.01
CA SER A 160 23.76 -1.79 5.54
C SER A 160 22.28 -1.82 5.20
N TRP A 161 21.89 -1.25 4.07
CA TRP A 161 20.54 -1.39 3.52
C TRP A 161 20.15 -2.87 3.32
N ARG A 162 21.13 -3.73 3.02
CA ARG A 162 20.94 -5.19 2.88
C ARG A 162 20.39 -5.83 4.16
N ALA A 163 20.86 -5.36 5.33
CA ALA A 163 20.38 -5.86 6.61
C ALA A 163 18.88 -5.61 6.82
N GLY A 164 18.35 -4.52 6.25
CA GLY A 164 16.92 -4.22 6.26
C GLY A 164 16.06 -5.30 5.62
N PHE A 165 16.53 -5.94 4.55
CA PHE A 165 15.85 -7.06 3.92
C PHE A 165 16.18 -8.40 4.56
N LEU A 166 17.44 -8.62 4.95
CA LEU A 166 17.88 -9.86 5.57
C LEU A 166 17.21 -10.13 6.93
N ILE A 167 16.80 -9.10 7.68
CA ILE A 167 16.04 -9.25 8.94
C ILE A 167 14.69 -9.95 8.73
N ASN A 168 14.11 -9.86 7.52
CA ASN A 168 12.87 -10.54 7.18
C ASN A 168 13.04 -12.07 7.18
N VAL A 169 14.24 -12.58 6.89
CA VAL A 169 14.51 -14.02 6.76
C VAL A 169 14.27 -14.75 8.08
N PRO A 170 14.95 -14.43 9.20
CA PRO A 170 14.69 -15.10 10.48
C PRO A 170 13.26 -14.87 10.98
N LEU A 171 12.66 -13.70 10.70
CA LEU A 171 11.28 -13.43 11.12
C LEU A 171 10.28 -14.28 10.35
N THR A 172 10.47 -14.48 9.05
CA THR A 172 9.60 -15.37 8.26
C THR A 172 9.77 -16.85 8.66
N LEU A 173 11.00 -17.30 8.94
CA LEU A 173 11.24 -18.64 9.45
C LEU A 173 10.54 -18.89 10.80
N LEU A 174 10.62 -17.91 11.70
CA LEU A 174 9.90 -17.93 12.98
C LEU A 174 8.39 -18.02 12.76
N LEU A 175 7.84 -17.17 11.88
CA LEU A 175 6.41 -17.17 11.56
C LEU A 175 5.97 -18.47 10.90
N MET A 176 6.77 -19.06 10.02
CA MET A 176 6.49 -20.36 9.41
C MET A 176 6.46 -21.47 10.47
N TYR A 177 7.42 -21.49 11.38
CA TYR A 177 7.47 -22.46 12.49
C TYR A 177 6.24 -22.31 13.40
N LEU A 178 5.94 -21.09 13.85
CA LEU A 178 4.77 -20.82 14.71
C LEU A 178 3.45 -21.17 14.02
N THR A 179 3.32 -20.82 12.73
CA THR A 179 2.14 -21.20 11.93
C THR A 179 2.00 -22.69 11.76
N HIS A 180 3.10 -23.41 11.53
CA HIS A 180 3.08 -24.86 11.41
C HIS A 180 2.56 -25.52 12.69
N ARG A 181 2.99 -25.06 13.85
CA ARG A 181 2.69 -25.63 15.17
C ARG A 181 1.30 -25.26 15.68
N HIS A 182 0.83 -24.03 15.44
CA HIS A 182 -0.32 -23.47 16.15
C HIS A 182 -1.54 -23.18 15.27
N VAL A 183 -1.38 -22.99 13.97
CA VAL A 183 -2.52 -22.78 13.08
C VAL A 183 -3.10 -24.11 12.65
N VAL A 184 -4.40 -24.30 12.90
CA VAL A 184 -5.10 -25.51 12.48
C VAL A 184 -5.36 -25.46 10.98
N ALA A 185 -5.03 -26.54 10.27
CA ALA A 185 -5.35 -26.68 8.86
C ALA A 185 -6.87 -26.90 8.71
N LYS A 186 -7.51 -26.05 7.92
CA LYS A 186 -8.91 -26.21 7.51
C LYS A 186 -8.93 -26.52 6.01
N ALA A 187 -9.82 -27.43 5.58
CA ALA A 187 -10.03 -27.70 4.17
C ALA A 187 -10.55 -26.41 3.47
N GLY A 188 -10.07 -26.20 2.26
CA GLY A 188 -10.55 -25.08 1.44
C GLY A 188 -11.93 -25.36 0.82
N ARG A 189 -12.51 -24.33 0.21
CA ARG A 189 -13.77 -24.42 -0.53
C ARG A 189 -13.50 -24.80 -1.99
N GLN A 190 -14.44 -25.48 -2.65
CA GLN A 190 -14.32 -25.75 -4.10
C GLN A 190 -14.92 -24.59 -4.89
N GLU A 191 -14.09 -23.68 -5.38
CA GLU A 191 -14.48 -22.59 -6.27
C GLU A 191 -13.51 -22.51 -7.46
N LYS A 192 -13.91 -21.89 -8.56
CA LYS A 192 -13.03 -21.68 -9.72
C LYS A 192 -12.19 -20.41 -9.53
N ILE A 193 -10.94 -20.47 -9.95
CA ILE A 193 -9.98 -19.36 -9.87
C ILE A 193 -9.80 -18.77 -11.26
N ASP A 194 -9.83 -17.45 -11.34
CA ASP A 194 -9.54 -16.70 -12.55
C ASP A 194 -8.06 -16.29 -12.58
N TYR A 195 -7.20 -17.23 -12.94
CA TYR A 195 -5.76 -16.97 -13.09
C TYR A 195 -5.47 -16.00 -14.26
N LEU A 196 -6.21 -16.12 -15.36
CA LEU A 196 -5.96 -15.35 -16.57
C LEU A 196 -6.33 -13.88 -16.35
N GLY A 197 -7.44 -13.58 -15.69
CA GLY A 197 -7.81 -12.22 -15.33
C GLY A 197 -6.76 -11.54 -14.46
N SER A 198 -6.22 -12.25 -13.44
CA SER A 198 -5.13 -11.72 -12.61
C SER A 198 -3.87 -11.45 -13.43
N LEU A 199 -3.47 -12.38 -14.30
CA LEU A 199 -2.29 -12.20 -15.12
C LEU A 199 -2.43 -11.02 -16.09
N LEU A 200 -3.59 -10.90 -16.75
CA LEU A 200 -3.87 -9.81 -17.67
C LEU A 200 -3.86 -8.44 -16.96
N SER A 201 -4.44 -8.34 -15.75
CA SER A 201 -4.45 -7.11 -14.99
C SER A 201 -3.03 -6.67 -14.60
N VAL A 202 -2.21 -7.60 -14.09
CA VAL A 202 -0.80 -7.31 -13.72
C VAL A 202 0.04 -6.98 -14.94
N ALA A 203 -0.05 -7.78 -16.01
CA ALA A 203 0.73 -7.56 -17.24
C ALA A 203 0.37 -6.24 -17.92
N GLY A 204 -0.93 -5.90 -17.99
CA GLY A 204 -1.39 -4.65 -18.57
C GLY A 204 -0.92 -3.43 -17.78
N LEU A 205 -1.03 -3.47 -16.46
CA LEU A 205 -0.54 -2.39 -15.59
C LEU A 205 0.98 -2.28 -15.60
N ALA A 206 1.71 -3.41 -15.55
CA ALA A 206 3.17 -3.39 -15.64
C ALA A 206 3.66 -2.79 -16.96
N SER A 207 3.02 -3.18 -18.07
CA SER A 207 3.34 -2.65 -19.39
C SER A 207 3.06 -1.14 -19.46
N LEU A 208 1.91 -0.69 -18.94
CA LEU A 208 1.56 0.74 -18.91
C LEU A 208 2.55 1.55 -18.07
N ILE A 209 2.87 1.09 -16.88
CA ILE A 209 3.79 1.76 -15.95
C ILE A 209 5.19 1.82 -16.56
N TYR A 210 5.69 0.71 -17.14
CA TYR A 210 6.98 0.72 -17.83
C TYR A 210 6.99 1.66 -19.02
N GLY A 211 5.90 1.74 -19.76
CA GLY A 211 5.81 2.67 -20.90
C GLY A 211 5.79 4.15 -20.50
N LEU A 212 5.51 4.48 -19.23
CA LEU A 212 5.55 5.86 -18.74
C LEU A 212 6.97 6.34 -18.43
N ASP A 213 7.83 5.48 -17.87
CA ASP A 213 9.16 5.85 -17.38
C ASP A 213 10.30 4.97 -17.90
N GLY A 214 10.01 4.01 -18.78
CA GLY A 214 10.99 3.10 -19.38
C GLY A 214 11.78 3.71 -20.52
N GLU A 215 13.02 3.25 -20.69
CA GLU A 215 13.95 3.76 -21.71
C GLU A 215 13.81 3.06 -23.08
N ILE A 216 13.30 1.80 -23.09
CA ILE A 216 13.27 0.94 -24.27
C ILE A 216 11.84 0.83 -24.80
N TYR A 217 11.59 1.34 -26.01
CA TYR A 217 10.28 1.29 -26.69
C TYR A 217 9.07 1.75 -25.83
N PRO A 218 9.14 2.89 -25.11
CA PRO A 218 8.11 3.29 -24.14
C PRO A 218 6.70 3.33 -24.76
N LEU A 219 6.54 3.92 -25.96
CA LEU A 219 5.24 4.00 -26.63
C LEU A 219 4.64 2.61 -26.95
N ALA A 220 5.48 1.65 -27.33
CA ALA A 220 5.00 0.29 -27.59
C ALA A 220 4.45 -0.37 -26.30
N PHE A 221 5.11 -0.15 -25.17
CA PHE A 221 4.64 -0.66 -23.89
C PHE A 221 3.36 0.06 -23.40
N VAL A 222 3.22 1.37 -23.64
CA VAL A 222 1.95 2.09 -23.36
C VAL A 222 0.81 1.49 -24.19
N ILE A 223 1.01 1.31 -25.50
CA ILE A 223 0.00 0.73 -26.40
C ILE A 223 -0.34 -0.70 -25.97
N ALA A 224 0.67 -1.54 -25.73
CA ALA A 224 0.49 -2.90 -25.28
C ALA A 224 -0.27 -2.96 -23.95
N GLY A 225 0.06 -2.10 -22.98
CA GLY A 225 -0.61 -1.99 -21.71
C GLY A 225 -2.10 -1.67 -21.85
N PHE A 226 -2.45 -0.68 -22.67
CA PHE A 226 -3.84 -0.36 -22.97
C PHE A 226 -4.57 -1.52 -23.66
N LEU A 227 -3.97 -2.16 -24.64
CA LEU A 227 -4.59 -3.30 -25.33
C LEU A 227 -4.85 -4.49 -24.40
N ILE A 228 -3.88 -4.80 -23.52
CA ILE A 228 -4.02 -5.86 -22.52
C ILE A 228 -5.14 -5.51 -21.53
N LEU A 229 -5.22 -4.26 -21.03
CA LEU A 229 -6.27 -3.84 -20.09
C LEU A 229 -7.65 -3.80 -20.76
N ILE A 230 -7.74 -3.43 -22.02
CA ILE A 230 -8.99 -3.56 -22.80
C ILE A 230 -9.38 -5.03 -22.95
N GLY A 231 -8.42 -5.90 -23.28
CA GLY A 231 -8.62 -7.35 -23.32
C GLY A 231 -9.09 -7.91 -21.99
N PHE A 232 -8.46 -7.48 -20.88
CA PHE A 232 -8.88 -7.80 -19.51
C PHE A 232 -10.32 -7.41 -19.23
N TYR A 233 -10.73 -6.19 -19.59
CA TYR A 233 -12.12 -5.73 -19.43
C TYR A 233 -13.13 -6.64 -20.15
N PHE A 234 -12.88 -6.97 -21.42
CA PHE A 234 -13.78 -7.85 -22.19
C PHE A 234 -13.76 -9.29 -21.69
N TYR A 235 -12.61 -9.75 -21.18
CA TYR A 235 -12.48 -11.06 -20.56
C TYR A 235 -13.30 -11.13 -19.26
N GLU A 236 -13.12 -10.18 -18.33
CA GLU A 236 -13.86 -10.09 -17.06
C GLU A 236 -15.38 -10.02 -17.27
N LYS A 237 -15.82 -9.27 -18.29
CA LYS A 237 -17.25 -9.16 -18.63
C LYS A 237 -17.90 -10.51 -19.00
N ARG A 238 -17.12 -11.48 -19.47
CA ARG A 238 -17.59 -12.81 -19.87
C ARG A 238 -17.48 -13.85 -18.77
N GLN A 239 -16.75 -13.55 -17.69
CA GLN A 239 -16.55 -14.49 -16.60
C GLN A 239 -17.80 -14.62 -15.72
N LYS A 240 -18.09 -15.85 -15.29
CA LYS A 240 -19.14 -16.11 -14.29
C LYS A 240 -18.76 -15.69 -12.88
N GLN A 241 -17.48 -15.76 -12.58
CA GLN A 241 -16.87 -15.37 -11.28
C GLN A 241 -15.66 -14.48 -11.53
N PRO A 242 -15.87 -13.22 -11.97
CA PRO A 242 -14.79 -12.31 -12.28
C PRO A 242 -13.96 -11.97 -11.02
N ILE A 243 -12.67 -11.71 -11.19
CA ILE A 243 -11.82 -11.18 -10.10
C ILE A 243 -12.24 -9.76 -9.76
N MET A 244 -12.58 -8.98 -10.79
CA MET A 244 -13.04 -7.60 -10.67
C MET A 244 -14.51 -7.49 -11.16
N PRO A 245 -15.51 -7.72 -10.29
CA PRO A 245 -16.90 -7.62 -10.68
C PRO A 245 -17.23 -6.22 -11.16
N LEU A 246 -17.52 -6.07 -12.47
CA LEU A 246 -17.78 -4.76 -13.09
C LEU A 246 -19.03 -4.05 -12.54
N ASP A 247 -19.96 -4.80 -11.95
CA ASP A 247 -21.14 -4.26 -11.26
C ASP A 247 -20.79 -3.38 -10.05
N LEU A 248 -19.59 -3.56 -9.47
CA LEU A 248 -19.13 -2.71 -8.38
C LEU A 248 -18.91 -1.26 -8.82
N PHE A 249 -18.63 -1.03 -10.11
CA PHE A 249 -18.39 0.31 -10.66
C PHE A 249 -19.69 1.06 -11.02
N LYS A 250 -20.84 0.39 -11.08
CA LYS A 250 -22.13 1.02 -11.40
C LYS A 250 -22.60 2.02 -10.33
N ASN A 251 -22.21 1.83 -9.08
CA ASN A 251 -22.57 2.75 -8.01
C ASN A 251 -21.57 3.92 -7.98
N LYS A 252 -22.07 5.14 -8.15
CA LYS A 252 -21.26 6.37 -8.21
C LYS A 252 -20.38 6.59 -6.98
N VAL A 253 -20.89 6.26 -5.77
CA VAL A 253 -20.13 6.44 -4.52
C VAL A 253 -18.94 5.47 -4.45
N ARG A 254 -19.16 4.19 -4.77
CA ARG A 254 -18.10 3.20 -4.84
C ARG A 254 -17.07 3.55 -5.91
N PHE A 255 -17.53 3.88 -7.11
CA PHE A 255 -16.66 4.28 -8.21
C PHE A 255 -15.78 5.47 -7.82
N GLY A 256 -16.40 6.52 -7.25
CA GLY A 256 -15.65 7.66 -6.71
C GLY A 256 -14.63 7.26 -5.64
N ALA A 257 -14.99 6.36 -4.73
CA ALA A 257 -14.08 5.88 -3.68
C ALA A 257 -12.87 5.12 -4.25
N TYR A 258 -13.06 4.30 -5.28
CA TYR A 258 -11.97 3.59 -5.96
C TYR A 258 -10.99 4.57 -6.62
N LEU A 259 -11.52 5.58 -7.32
CA LEU A 259 -10.69 6.63 -7.92
C LEU A 259 -9.95 7.47 -6.87
N VAL A 260 -10.65 7.92 -5.82
CA VAL A 260 -10.03 8.67 -4.71
C VAL A 260 -8.91 7.85 -4.05
N ARG A 261 -9.13 6.54 -3.88
CA ARG A 261 -8.13 5.65 -3.29
C ARG A 261 -6.88 5.53 -4.14
N ALA A 262 -7.03 5.42 -5.46
CA ALA A 262 -5.92 5.41 -6.40
C ALA A 262 -5.18 6.76 -6.41
N LEU A 263 -5.90 7.87 -6.57
CA LEU A 263 -5.32 9.22 -6.59
C LEU A 263 -4.62 9.59 -5.27
N PHE A 264 -5.16 9.12 -4.14
CA PHE A 264 -4.49 9.26 -2.85
C PHE A 264 -3.09 8.64 -2.88
N MET A 265 -2.96 7.42 -3.39
CA MET A 265 -1.65 6.76 -3.48
C MET A 265 -0.79 7.31 -4.61
N MET A 266 -1.38 7.82 -5.71
CA MET A 266 -0.64 8.56 -6.72
C MET A 266 0.06 9.80 -6.16
N ALA A 267 -0.48 10.40 -5.09
CA ALA A 267 0.15 11.50 -4.38
C ALA A 267 1.11 11.02 -3.29
N MET A 268 0.71 10.03 -2.49
CA MET A 268 1.41 9.69 -1.25
C MET A 268 2.62 8.78 -1.45
N LEU A 269 2.59 7.82 -2.38
CA LEU A 269 3.75 6.96 -2.63
C LEU A 269 4.96 7.76 -3.14
N PRO A 270 4.82 8.65 -4.14
CA PRO A 270 5.91 9.53 -4.55
C PRO A 270 6.41 10.43 -3.40
N TYR A 271 5.51 10.94 -2.55
CA TYR A 271 5.89 11.73 -1.39
C TYR A 271 6.80 10.94 -0.43
N TRP A 272 6.41 9.71 -0.08
CA TRP A 272 7.20 8.85 0.80
C TRP A 272 8.50 8.37 0.14
N PHE A 273 8.53 8.25 -1.18
CA PHE A 273 9.71 7.80 -1.92
C PHE A 273 10.74 8.93 -2.16
N LEU A 274 10.28 10.11 -2.58
CA LEU A 274 11.17 11.21 -2.95
C LEU A 274 11.65 12.03 -1.75
N LEU A 275 10.80 12.25 -0.76
CA LEU A 275 11.16 13.13 0.37
C LEU A 275 12.37 12.64 1.18
N PRO A 276 12.53 11.35 1.53
CA PRO A 276 13.76 10.89 2.21
C PRO A 276 15.03 11.14 1.40
N GLN A 277 14.96 11.05 0.08
CA GLN A 277 16.08 11.34 -0.82
C GLN A 277 16.46 12.81 -0.76
N VAL A 278 15.47 13.69 -0.81
CA VAL A 278 15.67 15.16 -0.67
C VAL A 278 16.21 15.51 0.72
N LEU A 279 15.69 14.91 1.80
CA LEU A 279 16.21 15.13 3.15
C LEU A 279 17.69 14.74 3.28
N GLN A 280 18.10 13.68 2.60
CA GLN A 280 19.49 13.23 2.60
C GLN A 280 20.36 14.14 1.72
N ALA A 281 19.88 14.53 0.52
CA ALA A 281 20.63 15.34 -0.42
C ALA A 281 20.77 16.80 0.01
N GLU A 282 19.65 17.45 0.41
CA GLU A 282 19.61 18.89 0.68
C GLU A 282 19.94 19.26 2.13
N TYR A 283 19.50 18.42 3.09
CA TYR A 283 19.76 18.67 4.52
C TYR A 283 20.89 17.84 5.11
N GLY A 284 21.50 16.93 4.33
CA GLY A 284 22.57 16.04 4.80
C GLY A 284 22.13 15.05 5.88
N PHE A 285 20.82 14.72 5.94
CA PHE A 285 20.34 13.77 6.93
C PHE A 285 20.87 12.37 6.61
N SER A 286 21.18 11.59 7.64
CA SER A 286 21.40 10.15 7.47
C SER A 286 20.08 9.44 7.12
N ALA A 287 20.15 8.19 6.67
CA ALA A 287 18.96 7.37 6.46
C ALA A 287 18.07 7.29 7.72
N LEU A 288 18.70 7.15 8.92
CA LEU A 288 17.99 7.20 10.20
C LEU A 288 17.41 8.60 10.48
N GLY A 289 18.17 9.67 10.22
CA GLY A 289 17.70 11.05 10.33
C GLY A 289 16.47 11.32 9.47
N SER A 290 16.45 10.82 8.23
CA SER A 290 15.29 10.89 7.35
C SER A 290 14.10 10.13 7.92
N GLY A 291 14.30 8.97 8.55
CA GLY A 291 13.26 8.24 9.26
C GLY A 291 12.65 9.04 10.42
N PHE A 292 13.48 9.68 11.24
CA PHE A 292 13.00 10.59 12.30
C PHE A 292 12.28 11.81 11.74
N ALA A 293 12.71 12.33 10.60
CA ALA A 293 12.08 13.45 9.93
C ALA A 293 10.64 13.16 9.46
N PHE A 294 10.22 11.89 9.38
CA PHE A 294 8.83 11.50 9.10
C PHE A 294 7.93 11.45 10.35
N LEU A 295 8.48 11.57 11.56
CA LEU A 295 7.67 11.49 12.79
C LEU A 295 6.54 12.52 12.86
N PRO A 296 6.67 13.78 12.41
CA PRO A 296 5.54 14.72 12.39
C PRO A 296 4.35 14.18 11.60
N LEU A 297 4.58 13.59 10.41
CA LEU A 297 3.53 12.97 9.61
C LEU A 297 2.89 11.79 10.36
N THR A 298 3.72 10.84 10.81
CA THR A 298 3.24 9.57 11.33
C THR A 298 2.56 9.70 12.70
N ILE A 299 3.09 10.54 13.59
CA ILE A 299 2.49 10.81 14.90
C ILE A 299 1.13 11.50 14.73
N ILE A 300 1.05 12.53 13.90
CA ILE A 300 -0.20 13.25 13.67
C ILE A 300 -1.23 12.35 12.97
N THR A 301 -0.80 11.54 11.99
CA THR A 301 -1.69 10.54 11.37
C THR A 301 -2.24 9.58 12.42
N PHE A 302 -1.41 9.05 13.31
CA PHE A 302 -1.83 8.14 14.37
C PHE A 302 -2.80 8.80 15.36
N LEU A 303 -2.45 9.98 15.89
CA LEU A 303 -3.30 10.71 16.84
C LEU A 303 -4.65 11.09 16.22
N THR A 304 -4.66 11.50 14.96
CA THR A 304 -5.89 11.81 14.22
C THR A 304 -6.73 10.55 14.00
N ALA A 305 -6.10 9.43 13.61
CA ALA A 305 -6.79 8.15 13.39
C ALA A 305 -7.53 7.67 14.65
N LEU A 306 -6.96 7.87 15.85
CA LEU A 306 -7.61 7.54 17.12
C LEU A 306 -8.90 8.35 17.38
N GLN A 307 -9.04 9.52 16.76
CA GLN A 307 -10.23 10.36 16.90
C GLN A 307 -11.32 10.04 15.87
N ILE A 308 -10.98 9.35 14.76
CA ILE A 308 -11.94 9.04 13.67
C ILE A 308 -13.24 8.39 14.19
N PRO A 309 -13.23 7.37 15.08
CA PRO A 309 -14.46 6.78 15.59
C PRO A 309 -15.37 7.75 16.37
N LYS A 310 -14.79 8.77 17.03
CA LYS A 310 -15.55 9.82 17.70
C LYS A 310 -16.08 10.85 16.71
N LEU A 311 -15.27 11.21 15.73
CA LEU A 311 -15.63 12.18 14.70
C LEU A 311 -16.74 11.64 13.78
N THR A 312 -16.71 10.35 13.41
CA THR A 312 -17.72 9.72 12.56
C THR A 312 -19.11 9.67 13.23
N LYS A 313 -19.15 9.54 14.56
CA LYS A 313 -20.41 9.65 15.32
C LYS A 313 -21.05 11.04 15.25
N ARG A 314 -20.23 12.10 15.11
CA ARG A 314 -20.69 13.49 15.10
C ARG A 314 -20.91 14.05 13.69
N PHE A 315 -20.07 13.69 12.72
CA PHE A 315 -19.98 14.36 11.40
C PHE A 315 -20.27 13.47 10.19
N ASN A 316 -20.59 12.23 10.34
CA ASN A 316 -20.64 11.16 9.32
C ASN A 316 -19.35 10.99 8.47
N ASN A 317 -19.21 9.84 7.80
CA ASN A 317 -18.00 9.48 7.05
C ASN A 317 -17.73 10.44 5.86
N ASN A 318 -18.76 10.89 5.15
CA ASN A 318 -18.58 11.71 3.95
C ASN A 318 -18.04 13.11 4.26
N ARG A 319 -18.48 13.71 5.39
CA ARG A 319 -17.94 15.00 5.86
C ARG A 319 -16.50 14.88 6.30
N ILE A 320 -16.16 13.81 7.02
CA ILE A 320 -14.78 13.55 7.46
C ILE A 320 -13.87 13.35 6.25
N LEU A 321 -14.32 12.57 5.25
CA LEU A 321 -13.58 12.38 4.01
C LEU A 321 -13.33 13.70 3.29
N LEU A 322 -14.35 14.57 3.19
CA LEU A 322 -14.24 15.87 2.55
C LEU A 322 -13.22 16.76 3.27
N ILE A 323 -13.32 16.89 4.60
CA ILE A 323 -12.40 17.69 5.41
C ILE A 323 -10.97 17.12 5.31
N GLY A 324 -10.82 15.81 5.38
CA GLY A 324 -9.54 15.13 5.24
C GLY A 324 -8.90 15.35 3.88
N GLN A 325 -9.69 15.28 2.80
CA GLN A 325 -9.18 15.51 1.45
C GLN A 325 -8.79 16.97 1.23
N ILE A 326 -9.53 17.93 1.81
CA ILE A 326 -9.14 19.36 1.82
C ILE A 326 -7.81 19.53 2.55
N ALA A 327 -7.68 18.97 3.76
CA ALA A 327 -6.45 19.08 4.53
C ALA A 327 -5.24 18.48 3.80
N LEU A 328 -5.43 17.29 3.17
CA LEU A 328 -4.38 16.64 2.38
C LEU A 328 -3.94 17.51 1.20
N SER A 329 -4.91 18.07 0.45
CA SER A 329 -4.62 18.93 -0.69
C SER A 329 -3.91 20.22 -0.28
N LEU A 330 -4.36 20.85 0.82
CA LEU A 330 -3.72 22.06 1.36
C LEU A 330 -2.32 21.77 1.89
N GLY A 331 -2.10 20.65 2.55
CA GLY A 331 -0.78 20.25 3.06
C GLY A 331 0.22 20.00 1.93
N LEU A 332 -0.18 19.30 0.87
CA LEU A 332 0.66 19.07 -0.31
C LEU A 332 0.92 20.36 -1.09
N LEU A 333 -0.08 21.23 -1.25
CA LEU A 333 0.08 22.52 -1.88
C LEU A 333 1.01 23.41 -1.06
N TRP A 334 0.86 23.45 0.27
CA TRP A 334 1.78 24.17 1.14
C TRP A 334 3.21 23.67 0.98
N ALA A 335 3.44 22.36 1.01
CA ALA A 335 4.75 21.78 0.80
C ALA A 335 5.35 22.18 -0.56
N SER A 336 4.55 22.21 -1.65
CA SER A 336 5.03 22.57 -2.99
C SER A 336 5.42 24.04 -3.14
N LEU A 337 4.89 24.92 -2.27
CA LEU A 337 5.14 26.36 -2.26
C LEU A 337 6.18 26.79 -1.20
N SER A 338 6.67 25.84 -0.39
CA SER A 338 7.63 26.13 0.70
C SER A 338 9.06 25.83 0.25
N PRO A 339 9.90 26.85 0.02
CA PRO A 339 11.31 26.63 -0.32
C PRO A 339 12.05 25.88 0.77
N LEU A 340 12.94 24.94 0.41
CA LEU A 340 13.73 24.15 1.37
C LEU A 340 14.70 25.01 2.19
N GLU A 341 15.07 26.17 1.68
CA GLU A 341 15.91 27.18 2.35
C GLU A 341 15.27 27.70 3.66
N LEU A 342 13.94 27.60 3.81
CA LEU A 342 13.25 27.93 5.07
C LEU A 342 13.58 26.95 6.21
N GLY A 343 14.32 25.88 5.90
CA GLY A 343 14.72 24.84 6.83
C GLY A 343 13.64 23.77 7.05
N TYR A 344 14.07 22.65 7.60
CA TYR A 344 13.24 21.45 7.78
C TYR A 344 11.89 21.73 8.47
N ILE A 345 11.87 22.53 9.53
CA ILE A 345 10.64 22.75 10.32
C ILE A 345 9.56 23.41 9.45
N GLN A 346 9.90 24.51 8.78
CA GLN A 346 8.91 25.30 8.04
C GLN A 346 8.56 24.70 6.68
N ALA A 347 9.56 24.19 5.96
CA ALA A 347 9.36 23.68 4.61
C ALA A 347 8.81 22.25 4.59
N VAL A 348 9.09 21.43 5.63
CA VAL A 348 8.77 20.00 5.62
C VAL A 348 7.86 19.60 6.78
N ALA A 349 8.29 19.84 8.04
CA ALA A 349 7.58 19.29 9.20
C ALA A 349 6.16 19.86 9.37
N LEU A 350 5.98 21.18 9.22
CA LEU A 350 4.66 21.82 9.36
C LEU A 350 3.67 21.37 8.26
N PRO A 351 4.02 21.39 6.95
CA PRO A 351 3.16 20.80 5.93
C PRO A 351 2.87 19.32 6.18
N MET A 352 3.85 18.52 6.64
CA MET A 352 3.66 17.12 7.00
C MET A 352 2.58 16.90 8.05
N MET A 353 2.47 17.78 9.05
CA MET A 353 1.43 17.66 10.08
C MET A 353 0.04 17.80 9.46
N VAL A 354 -0.14 18.73 8.54
CA VAL A 354 -1.42 18.94 7.82
C VAL A 354 -1.72 17.74 6.90
N ILE A 355 -0.70 17.24 6.17
CA ILE A 355 -0.80 16.03 5.35
C ILE A 355 -1.22 14.85 6.23
N GLY A 356 -0.63 14.69 7.43
CA GLY A 356 -0.94 13.61 8.37
C GLY A 356 -2.40 13.62 8.85
N ILE A 357 -2.94 14.80 9.16
CA ILE A 357 -4.38 14.96 9.46
C ILE A 357 -5.22 14.49 8.28
N GLY A 358 -4.91 15.01 7.08
CA GLY A 358 -5.62 14.66 5.85
C GLY A 358 -5.58 13.17 5.56
N GLN A 359 -4.40 12.56 5.62
CA GLN A 359 -4.20 11.13 5.39
C GLN A 359 -5.06 10.27 6.32
N ALA A 360 -5.06 10.54 7.62
CA ALA A 360 -5.86 9.79 8.60
C ALA A 360 -7.36 9.92 8.33
N MET A 361 -7.82 11.14 8.01
CA MET A 361 -9.24 11.42 7.76
C MET A 361 -9.73 10.90 6.40
N VAL A 362 -8.86 10.61 5.45
CA VAL A 362 -9.21 10.01 4.15
C VAL A 362 -9.30 8.49 4.23
N MET A 363 -8.35 7.82 4.89
CA MET A 363 -8.14 6.37 4.79
C MET A 363 -9.36 5.53 5.18
N ALA A 364 -9.91 5.72 6.38
CA ALA A 364 -11.03 4.93 6.87
C ALA A 364 -12.35 5.28 6.15
N PRO A 365 -12.73 6.56 5.98
CA PRO A 365 -13.95 6.92 5.27
C PRO A 365 -13.98 6.53 3.80
N VAL A 366 -12.85 6.61 3.05
CA VAL A 366 -12.82 6.17 1.65
C VAL A 366 -12.97 4.66 1.54
N THR A 367 -12.46 3.89 2.51
CA THR A 367 -12.67 2.44 2.57
C THR A 367 -14.14 2.12 2.81
N ALA A 368 -14.82 2.83 3.72
CA ALA A 368 -16.26 2.70 3.94
C ALA A 368 -17.08 3.07 2.69
N ALA A 369 -16.68 4.12 1.97
CA ALA A 369 -17.33 4.51 0.71
C ALA A 369 -17.11 3.46 -0.40
N GLY A 370 -15.95 2.77 -0.42
CA GLY A 370 -15.64 1.71 -1.39
C GLY A 370 -16.51 0.46 -1.25
N ILE A 371 -17.12 0.24 -0.09
CA ILE A 371 -18.07 -0.87 0.16
C ILE A 371 -19.54 -0.39 0.26
N TYR A 372 -19.80 0.88 0.01
CA TYR A 372 -21.12 1.48 0.17
C TYR A 372 -22.17 0.79 -0.69
N LYS A 373 -23.25 0.27 -0.06
CA LYS A 373 -24.34 -0.49 -0.72
C LYS A 373 -23.82 -1.61 -1.66
N ALA A 374 -22.68 -2.22 -1.32
CA ALA A 374 -22.25 -3.41 -2.04
C ALA A 374 -23.17 -4.59 -1.69
N PRO A 375 -23.56 -5.42 -2.67
CA PRO A 375 -24.26 -6.68 -2.39
C PRO A 375 -23.45 -7.54 -1.41
N ASP A 376 -24.12 -8.29 -0.52
CA ASP A 376 -23.46 -9.08 0.54
C ASP A 376 -22.47 -10.10 -0.03
N ASP A 377 -22.78 -10.71 -1.18
CA ASP A 377 -21.93 -11.64 -1.91
C ASP A 377 -20.71 -10.97 -2.55
N LEU A 378 -20.76 -9.66 -2.81
CA LEU A 378 -19.68 -8.86 -3.41
C LEU A 378 -18.94 -7.95 -2.41
N ALA A 379 -19.35 -7.92 -1.13
CA ALA A 379 -18.72 -7.05 -0.11
C ALA A 379 -17.21 -7.29 0.04
N GLY A 380 -16.79 -8.56 0.00
CA GLY A 380 -15.38 -8.95 0.01
C GLY A 380 -14.62 -8.45 -1.22
N SER A 381 -15.21 -8.60 -2.41
CA SER A 381 -14.63 -8.10 -3.67
C SER A 381 -14.55 -6.58 -3.69
N ALA A 382 -15.55 -5.85 -3.16
CA ALA A 382 -15.56 -4.39 -3.07
C ALA A 382 -14.42 -3.87 -2.15
N SER A 383 -14.22 -4.52 -1.01
CA SER A 383 -13.12 -4.21 -0.10
C SER A 383 -11.75 -4.52 -0.74
N GLY A 384 -11.64 -5.69 -1.38
CA GLY A 384 -10.44 -6.10 -2.12
C GLY A 384 -10.10 -5.13 -3.25
N LEU A 385 -11.09 -4.68 -4.02
CA LEU A 385 -10.90 -3.70 -5.08
C LEU A 385 -10.43 -2.34 -4.54
N THR A 386 -10.99 -1.88 -3.40
CA THR A 386 -10.50 -0.66 -2.72
C THR A 386 -9.02 -0.76 -2.37
N ASN A 387 -8.58 -1.92 -1.87
CA ASN A 387 -7.16 -2.17 -1.55
C ASN A 387 -6.29 -2.33 -2.80
N ALA A 388 -6.79 -2.97 -3.86
CA ALA A 388 -6.10 -3.07 -5.15
C ALA A 388 -5.86 -1.67 -5.75
N MET A 389 -6.86 -0.79 -5.75
CA MET A 389 -6.71 0.61 -6.19
C MET A 389 -5.69 1.39 -5.37
N HIS A 390 -5.59 1.10 -4.06
CA HIS A 390 -4.54 1.67 -3.21
C HIS A 390 -3.13 1.25 -3.69
N GLN A 391 -2.93 -0.02 -3.96
CA GLN A 391 -1.61 -0.53 -4.36
C GLN A 391 -1.23 -0.14 -5.80
N ILE A 392 -2.19 -0.10 -6.71
CA ILE A 392 -1.97 0.23 -8.13
C ILE A 392 -1.74 1.73 -8.33
N GLY A 393 -2.43 2.57 -7.57
CA GLY A 393 -2.29 4.03 -7.66
C GLY A 393 -0.88 4.52 -7.41
N GLY A 394 -0.17 3.93 -6.44
CA GLY A 394 1.19 4.32 -6.09
C GLY A 394 2.19 4.26 -7.26
N PRO A 395 2.40 3.09 -7.86
CA PRO A 395 3.27 2.93 -9.03
C PRO A 395 2.92 3.87 -10.19
N ILE A 396 1.62 4.01 -10.51
CA ILE A 396 1.19 4.93 -11.56
C ILE A 396 1.60 6.36 -11.22
N GLY A 397 1.34 6.82 -9.99
CA GLY A 397 1.70 8.17 -9.57
C GLY A 397 3.19 8.42 -9.60
N LEU A 398 3.99 7.47 -9.09
CA LEU A 398 5.44 7.59 -9.09
C LEU A 398 6.00 7.62 -10.52
N SER A 399 5.58 6.72 -11.40
CA SER A 399 6.05 6.70 -12.79
C SER A 399 5.60 7.94 -13.57
N VAL A 400 4.37 8.44 -13.39
CA VAL A 400 3.93 9.69 -14.02
C VAL A 400 4.81 10.86 -13.57
N ILE A 401 5.09 10.99 -12.27
CA ILE A 401 5.92 12.08 -11.75
C ILE A 401 7.35 11.97 -12.27
N MET A 402 7.96 10.78 -12.22
CA MET A 402 9.32 10.55 -12.71
C MET A 402 9.46 10.85 -14.21
N ALA A 403 8.43 10.53 -15.00
CA ALA A 403 8.40 10.86 -16.43
C ALA A 403 8.26 12.36 -16.72
N MET A 404 7.60 13.11 -15.81
CA MET A 404 7.29 14.53 -16.02
C MET A 404 8.38 15.47 -15.50
N THR A 405 9.11 15.09 -14.45
CA THR A 405 10.06 16.00 -13.80
C THR A 405 11.02 15.29 -12.85
N SER A 406 12.24 15.81 -12.77
CA SER A 406 13.21 15.51 -11.70
C SER A 406 13.22 16.58 -10.60
N ASN A 407 12.49 17.67 -10.76
CA ASN A 407 12.43 18.73 -9.76
C ASN A 407 11.44 18.40 -8.65
N PHE A 408 11.91 18.39 -7.41
CA PHE A 408 11.10 18.01 -6.24
C PHE A 408 9.88 18.90 -6.01
N TYR A 409 10.00 20.22 -6.20
CA TYR A 409 8.85 21.13 -6.03
C TYR A 409 7.77 20.90 -7.08
N VAL A 410 8.19 20.65 -8.32
CA VAL A 410 7.26 20.31 -9.41
C VAL A 410 6.60 18.97 -9.11
N SER A 411 7.35 18.01 -8.56
CA SER A 411 6.81 16.73 -8.10
C SER A 411 5.74 16.92 -7.02
N LEU A 412 5.99 17.76 -6.01
CA LEU A 412 5.00 18.11 -4.99
C LEU A 412 3.76 18.79 -5.59
N GLY A 413 3.95 19.65 -6.61
CA GLY A 413 2.86 20.26 -7.38
C GLY A 413 1.97 19.22 -8.07
N TRP A 414 2.55 18.18 -8.70
CA TRP A 414 1.80 17.05 -9.26
C TRP A 414 1.05 16.25 -8.21
N MET A 415 1.68 15.96 -7.05
CA MET A 415 1.03 15.28 -5.93
C MET A 415 -0.17 16.09 -5.41
N ALA A 416 -0.02 17.42 -5.28
CA ALA A 416 -1.11 18.32 -4.93
C ALA A 416 -2.22 18.29 -6.00
N GLY A 417 -1.86 18.27 -7.28
CA GLY A 417 -2.79 18.13 -8.40
C GLY A 417 -3.62 16.84 -8.32
N PHE A 418 -2.99 15.69 -8.10
CA PHE A 418 -3.71 14.42 -7.89
C PHE A 418 -4.67 14.50 -6.70
N SER A 419 -4.24 15.13 -5.60
CA SER A 419 -5.06 15.31 -4.41
C SER A 419 -6.24 16.26 -4.66
N LEU A 420 -6.07 17.32 -5.47
CA LEU A 420 -7.16 18.23 -5.87
C LEU A 420 -8.17 17.53 -6.78
N VAL A 421 -7.71 16.72 -7.73
CA VAL A 421 -8.62 15.89 -8.55
C VAL A 421 -9.40 14.92 -7.66
N ALA A 422 -8.75 14.29 -6.67
CA ALA A 422 -9.43 13.45 -5.69
C ALA A 422 -10.48 14.25 -4.89
N LEU A 423 -10.19 15.49 -4.51
CA LEU A 423 -11.14 16.38 -3.82
C LEU A 423 -12.38 16.65 -4.68
N LEU A 424 -12.20 16.95 -5.97
CA LEU A 424 -13.33 17.12 -6.91
C LEU A 424 -14.19 15.86 -6.99
N ILE A 425 -13.56 14.67 -7.05
CA ILE A 425 -14.28 13.38 -7.07
C ILE A 425 -15.03 13.16 -5.74
N VAL A 426 -14.41 13.48 -4.59
CA VAL A 426 -15.10 13.40 -3.28
C VAL A 426 -16.35 14.28 -3.28
N ILE A 427 -16.28 15.49 -3.77
CA ILE A 427 -17.43 16.42 -3.82
C ILE A 427 -18.51 15.90 -4.75
N THR A 428 -18.15 15.52 -5.98
CA THR A 428 -19.11 15.20 -7.05
C THR A 428 -19.71 13.81 -6.93
N PHE A 429 -18.94 12.80 -6.51
CA PHE A 429 -19.39 11.40 -6.49
C PHE A 429 -19.76 10.89 -5.10
N ILE A 430 -19.07 11.33 -4.05
CA ILE A 430 -19.28 10.77 -2.72
C ILE A 430 -20.16 11.69 -1.86
N TYR A 431 -19.79 12.95 -1.75
CA TYR A 431 -20.48 13.89 -0.85
C TYR A 431 -21.90 14.19 -1.31
N GLN A 432 -22.12 14.39 -2.61
CA GLN A 432 -23.45 14.67 -3.15
C GLN A 432 -24.38 13.46 -3.13
N PHE A 433 -23.89 12.26 -3.50
CA PHE A 433 -24.72 11.06 -3.63
C PHE A 433 -24.75 10.19 -2.37
N GLY A 434 -23.82 10.36 -1.45
CA GLY A 434 -23.80 9.63 -0.17
C GLY A 434 -24.56 10.28 0.98
N LYS A 435 -25.43 11.27 0.70
CA LYS A 435 -26.20 12.00 1.75
C LYS A 435 -27.34 11.18 2.39
N ASN A 436 -27.78 10.12 1.75
CA ASN A 436 -28.79 9.21 2.31
C ASN A 436 -28.11 7.92 2.78
N PRO A 437 -28.21 7.60 4.09
CA PRO A 437 -27.71 6.35 4.65
C PRO A 437 -28.46 5.13 4.12
#